data_bb4a9480e4a7471986ff68ca6f2ee33a
#
_entry.id   bb4a9480e4a7471986ff68ca6f2ee33a
#
_cell.length_a   1.000
_cell.length_b   1.000
_cell.length_c   1.000
_cell.angle_alpha   90.00
_cell.angle_beta   90.00
_cell.angle_gamma   90.00
#
_symmetry.space_group_name_H-M   'P 1'
#
loop_
_entity.id
_entity.type
_entity.pdbx_description
1 polymer ?
#
loop_
_entity_poly.entity_id
_entity_poly.type
_entity_poly.pdbx_seq_one_letter_code
_entity_poly.pdbx_strand_id
1 'polypeptide(L)'
;NNARMVLGMTHEEAAVQLVRDYANSYTKYPFMIYQIQTKFRDEGRPRGGLIRVREFTMKDAYSFHTSQEDLEKYYQECYDAYNRIFARAGIPEVITVKSDSGMMGGSISHEYMLLTPVGEDSIAVCSECDYRANMEAAQSIVENKADDVLEELKKEYTPNIHTIEDICEFLHSPLEKSCKAVVYQKNATDEYVVIFVRGDLDINETKLTNLLGEAVHPAVITEECGLHAGFIGPVGLPENMTVLFDNSLKGATNLSCGANEENHHYVGLNIPRDVGEVEYNDLAKIVDGGI
;
A
#
# COMPACT_ATOMS: atom_id res chain seq x y z
N ASN A 1 -35.75 23.03 15.86
CA ASN A 1 -35.24 22.54 14.62
C ASN A 1 -34.92 21.04 14.78
N ASN A 2 -35.68 20.18 14.11
CA ASN A 2 -35.51 18.72 14.21
C ASN A 2 -34.52 18.14 13.15
N ALA A 3 -33.59 18.97 12.64
CA ALA A 3 -32.58 18.52 11.70
C ALA A 3 -31.57 17.63 12.41
N ARG A 4 -31.35 16.44 11.87
CA ARG A 4 -30.22 15.59 12.30
C ARG A 4 -28.91 16.23 11.86
N MET A 5 -27.94 16.30 12.77
CA MET A 5 -26.63 16.87 12.52
C MET A 5 -25.57 15.85 12.98
N VAL A 6 -24.39 15.94 12.38
CA VAL A 6 -23.23 15.12 12.74
C VAL A 6 -22.07 16.06 13.08
N LEU A 7 -21.24 15.66 14.03
CA LEU A 7 -20.02 16.39 14.35
C LEU A 7 -18.98 16.18 13.26
N GLY A 8 -18.29 17.24 12.84
CA GLY A 8 -17.33 17.19 11.75
C GLY A 8 -16.04 16.43 12.12
N MET A 9 -15.76 15.34 11.42
CA MET A 9 -14.47 14.63 11.50
C MET A 9 -13.40 15.37 10.71
N THR A 10 -13.80 16.02 9.61
CA THR A 10 -12.96 16.76 8.66
C THR A 10 -13.85 17.81 7.99
N HIS A 11 -13.26 18.84 7.36
CA HIS A 11 -14.04 19.98 6.87
C HIS A 11 -13.83 20.29 5.38
N GLU A 12 -13.32 19.36 4.58
CA GLU A 12 -13.14 19.54 3.13
C GLU A 12 -14.46 19.85 2.45
N GLU A 13 -15.51 19.08 2.73
CA GLU A 13 -16.85 19.28 2.18
C GLU A 13 -17.42 20.67 2.55
N ALA A 14 -17.25 21.09 3.80
CA ALA A 14 -17.68 22.39 4.27
C ALA A 14 -16.91 23.53 3.59
N ALA A 15 -15.60 23.37 3.38
CA ALA A 15 -14.75 24.32 2.69
C ALA A 15 -15.13 24.44 1.21
N VAL A 16 -15.33 23.32 0.53
CA VAL A 16 -15.76 23.29 -0.88
C VAL A 16 -17.13 23.93 -1.05
N GLN A 17 -18.08 23.62 -0.15
CA GLN A 17 -19.42 24.24 -0.17
C GLN A 17 -19.36 25.76 -0.03
N LEU A 18 -18.54 26.26 0.91
CA LEU A 18 -18.33 27.70 1.10
C LEU A 18 -17.71 28.36 -0.14
N VAL A 19 -16.68 27.75 -0.69
CA VAL A 19 -15.95 28.26 -1.85
C VAL A 19 -16.82 28.24 -3.10
N ARG A 20 -17.65 27.24 -3.30
CA ARG A 20 -18.56 27.14 -4.45
C ARG A 20 -19.46 28.37 -4.56
N ASP A 21 -19.94 28.86 -3.44
CA ASP A 21 -20.82 30.04 -3.42
C ASP A 21 -20.05 31.34 -3.59
N TYR A 22 -18.79 31.40 -3.16
CA TYR A 22 -17.93 32.59 -3.24
C TYR A 22 -17.15 32.70 -4.55
N ALA A 23 -16.50 31.61 -4.98
CA ALA A 23 -15.55 31.61 -6.10
C ALA A 23 -16.17 31.12 -7.41
N ASN A 24 -17.21 31.81 -7.85
CA ASN A 24 -17.97 31.50 -9.06
C ASN A 24 -17.34 32.02 -10.37
N SER A 25 -16.12 32.58 -10.32
CA SER A 25 -15.37 33.09 -11.48
C SER A 25 -13.89 32.73 -11.36
N TYR A 26 -13.27 32.31 -12.45
CA TYR A 26 -11.84 32.06 -12.53
C TYR A 26 -10.95 33.23 -12.10
N THR A 27 -11.46 34.45 -12.19
CA THR A 27 -10.72 35.66 -11.77
C THR A 27 -10.49 35.77 -10.27
N LYS A 28 -11.15 34.92 -9.47
CA LYS A 28 -10.97 34.87 -8.03
C LYS A 28 -9.87 33.91 -7.60
N TYR A 29 -9.37 33.07 -8.51
CA TYR A 29 -8.31 32.10 -8.26
C TYR A 29 -6.91 32.67 -8.62
N PRO A 30 -5.81 32.18 -8.03
CA PRO A 30 -5.79 31.21 -6.92
C PRO A 30 -6.06 31.89 -5.57
N PHE A 31 -6.50 31.13 -4.58
CA PHE A 31 -6.62 31.59 -3.19
C PHE A 31 -6.60 30.41 -2.21
N MET A 32 -6.38 30.72 -0.94
CA MET A 32 -6.44 29.77 0.17
C MET A 32 -7.41 30.29 1.23
N ILE A 33 -8.16 29.38 1.80
CA ILE A 33 -8.87 29.59 3.06
C ILE A 33 -8.29 28.67 4.12
N TYR A 34 -8.35 29.07 5.38
CA TYR A 34 -7.92 28.23 6.51
C TYR A 34 -8.82 28.47 7.72
N GLN A 35 -8.77 27.51 8.62
CA GLN A 35 -9.43 27.60 9.90
C GLN A 35 -8.59 26.97 11.00
N ILE A 36 -8.87 27.37 12.24
CA ILE A 36 -8.40 26.69 13.44
C ILE A 36 -9.66 26.29 14.18
N GLN A 37 -10.05 25.02 14.10
CA GLN A 37 -11.37 24.56 14.51
C GLN A 37 -11.31 23.15 15.09
N THR A 38 -12.24 22.87 16.01
CA THR A 38 -12.38 21.54 16.61
C THR A 38 -12.86 20.53 15.60
N LYS A 39 -12.24 19.34 15.62
CA LYS A 39 -12.65 18.15 14.89
C LYS A 39 -13.03 17.06 15.89
N PHE A 40 -13.96 16.20 15.48
CA PHE A 40 -14.46 15.10 16.28
C PHE A 40 -14.27 13.79 15.51
N ARG A 41 -13.54 12.85 16.11
CA ARG A 41 -13.32 11.52 15.53
C ARG A 41 -13.69 10.46 16.55
N ASP A 42 -14.38 9.41 16.10
CA ASP A 42 -14.79 8.29 16.96
C ASP A 42 -13.62 7.35 17.20
N GLU A 43 -12.62 7.87 17.93
CA GLU A 43 -11.43 7.10 18.30
C GLU A 43 -11.80 6.00 19.31
N GLY A 44 -11.66 4.76 18.90
CA GLY A 44 -12.02 3.60 19.72
C GLY A 44 -11.16 3.46 20.98
N ARG A 45 -9.88 3.87 20.92
CA ARG A 45 -8.91 3.73 22.01
C ARG A 45 -8.08 5.00 22.21
N PRO A 46 -8.65 6.06 22.81
CA PRO A 46 -7.89 7.27 23.16
C PRO A 46 -6.69 6.93 24.05
N ARG A 47 -5.52 7.52 23.75
CA ARG A 47 -4.28 7.26 24.48
C ARG A 47 -3.26 8.39 24.29
N GLY A 48 -2.14 8.35 25.04
CA GLY A 48 -1.05 9.30 24.87
C GLY A 48 -1.41 10.73 25.29
N GLY A 49 -2.31 10.93 26.27
CA GLY A 49 -2.71 12.25 26.75
C GLY A 49 -3.49 13.01 25.66
N LEU A 50 -2.84 13.98 25.00
CA LEU A 50 -3.44 14.78 23.92
C LEU A 50 -3.10 14.26 22.50
N ILE A 51 -2.31 13.20 22.38
CA ILE A 51 -1.84 12.71 21.08
C ILE A 51 -2.98 12.02 20.32
N ARG A 52 -3.78 11.19 21.00
CA ARG A 52 -4.86 10.43 20.36
C ARG A 52 -6.15 10.56 21.16
N VAL A 53 -6.99 11.51 20.73
CA VAL A 53 -8.21 11.92 21.42
C VAL A 53 -9.39 12.00 20.46
N ARG A 54 -10.61 12.02 21.00
CA ARG A 54 -11.85 12.12 20.19
C ARG A 54 -12.22 13.53 19.78
N GLU A 55 -11.71 14.52 20.50
CA GLU A 55 -11.95 15.95 20.26
C GLU A 55 -10.61 16.67 20.29
N PHE A 56 -10.28 17.38 19.22
CA PHE A 56 -9.00 18.10 19.11
C PHE A 56 -9.11 19.31 18.19
N THR A 57 -8.28 20.30 18.43
CA THR A 57 -8.18 21.47 17.56
C THR A 57 -7.21 21.18 16.42
N MET A 58 -7.66 21.45 15.19
CA MET A 58 -6.87 21.32 13.98
C MET A 58 -6.76 22.67 13.28
N LYS A 59 -5.55 23.03 12.83
CA LYS A 59 -5.39 24.01 11.77
C LYS A 59 -5.43 23.27 10.46
N ASP A 60 -6.39 23.56 9.64
CA ASP A 60 -6.55 23.03 8.30
C ASP A 60 -6.70 24.17 7.30
N ALA A 61 -6.12 24.00 6.13
CA ALA A 61 -6.11 25.00 5.07
C ALA A 61 -6.37 24.33 3.72
N TYR A 62 -7.10 25.04 2.88
CA TYR A 62 -7.60 24.55 1.59
C TYR A 62 -7.25 25.56 0.53
N SER A 63 -6.47 25.16 -0.46
CA SER A 63 -6.09 26.02 -1.59
C SER A 63 -6.85 25.63 -2.85
N PHE A 64 -7.17 26.61 -3.67
CA PHE A 64 -7.98 26.46 -4.87
C PHE A 64 -7.24 27.11 -6.05
N HIS A 65 -7.09 26.34 -7.13
CA HIS A 65 -6.25 26.68 -8.27
C HIS A 65 -7.00 26.49 -9.60
N THR A 66 -6.51 27.13 -10.66
CA THR A 66 -7.06 26.97 -12.02
C THR A 66 -6.27 25.99 -12.89
N SER A 67 -5.09 25.57 -12.44
CA SER A 67 -4.25 24.62 -13.14
C SER A 67 -3.49 23.72 -12.15
N GLN A 68 -3.09 22.56 -12.63
CA GLN A 68 -2.26 21.62 -11.88
C GLN A 68 -0.88 22.23 -11.58
N GLU A 69 -0.28 22.91 -12.52
CA GLU A 69 1.04 23.55 -12.35
C GLU A 69 1.03 24.60 -11.22
N ASP A 70 -0.02 25.42 -11.13
CA ASP A 70 -0.18 26.42 -10.05
C ASP A 70 -0.37 25.73 -8.70
N LEU A 71 -1.13 24.63 -8.65
CA LEU A 71 -1.29 23.83 -7.44
C LEU A 71 0.04 23.23 -6.97
N GLU A 72 0.82 22.62 -7.86
CA GLU A 72 2.10 22.00 -7.54
C GLU A 72 3.12 23.01 -7.02
N LYS A 73 3.17 24.19 -7.64
CA LYS A 73 4.01 25.29 -7.15
C LYS A 73 3.62 25.71 -5.74
N TYR A 74 2.33 25.89 -5.50
CA TYR A 74 1.82 26.29 -4.19
C TYR A 74 2.01 25.19 -3.14
N TYR A 75 1.88 23.93 -3.53
CA TYR A 75 2.18 22.79 -2.66
C TYR A 75 3.63 22.83 -2.16
N GLN A 76 4.58 23.16 -3.04
CA GLN A 76 5.99 23.32 -2.65
C GLN A 76 6.19 24.51 -1.69
N GLU A 77 5.48 25.61 -1.89
CA GLU A 77 5.52 26.76 -0.95
C GLU A 77 4.99 26.38 0.44
N CYS A 78 3.93 25.56 0.49
CA CYS A 78 3.40 25.00 1.75
C CYS A 78 4.39 24.04 2.41
N TYR A 79 5.02 23.16 1.63
CA TYR A 79 6.07 22.25 2.10
C TYR A 79 7.21 23.02 2.79
N ASP A 80 7.72 24.05 2.15
CA ASP A 80 8.78 24.91 2.70
C ASP A 80 8.31 25.69 3.94
N ALA A 81 7.03 26.09 3.96
CA ALA A 81 6.45 26.74 5.12
C ALA A 81 6.39 25.83 6.35
N TYR A 82 6.01 24.56 6.18
CA TYR A 82 6.00 23.58 7.27
C TYR A 82 7.39 23.30 7.80
N ASN A 83 8.41 23.20 6.97
CA ASN A 83 9.80 23.08 7.41
C ASN A 83 10.21 24.25 8.33
N ARG A 84 9.84 25.48 7.94
CA ARG A 84 10.10 26.68 8.77
C ARG A 84 9.29 26.67 10.07
N ILE A 85 8.04 26.18 10.04
CA ILE A 85 7.17 26.10 11.22
C ILE A 85 7.78 25.18 12.26
N PHE A 86 8.20 23.97 11.90
CA PHE A 86 8.77 23.01 12.83
C PHE A 86 10.13 23.48 13.39
N ALA A 87 10.98 24.08 12.55
CA ALA A 87 12.22 24.69 13.02
C ALA A 87 11.95 25.82 14.05
N ARG A 88 10.96 26.70 13.80
CA ARG A 88 10.55 27.76 14.73
C ARG A 88 9.88 27.24 16.00
N ALA A 89 9.20 26.10 15.91
CA ALA A 89 8.59 25.43 17.06
C ALA A 89 9.63 24.77 17.99
N GLY A 90 10.91 24.72 17.57
CA GLY A 90 12.00 24.13 18.35
C GLY A 90 12.06 22.60 18.27
N ILE A 91 11.54 22.02 17.20
CA ILE A 91 11.58 20.58 16.89
C ILE A 91 12.22 20.33 15.52
N PRO A 92 13.51 20.68 15.35
CA PRO A 92 14.20 20.53 14.05
C PRO A 92 14.41 19.07 13.63
N GLU A 93 14.20 18.11 14.54
CA GLU A 93 14.31 16.66 14.29
C GLU A 93 13.12 16.11 13.46
N VAL A 94 12.12 16.93 13.18
CA VAL A 94 11.02 16.55 12.30
C VAL A 94 11.54 16.38 10.88
N ILE A 95 11.27 15.24 10.28
CA ILE A 95 11.58 14.95 8.89
C ILE A 95 10.31 14.85 8.07
N THR A 96 10.40 15.18 6.79
CA THR A 96 9.31 14.98 5.85
C THR A 96 9.45 13.62 5.19
N VAL A 97 8.35 12.87 5.14
CA VAL A 97 8.28 11.57 4.49
C VAL A 97 7.17 11.55 3.44
N LYS A 98 7.40 10.85 2.35
CA LYS A 98 6.35 10.56 1.36
C LYS A 98 5.30 9.66 2.01
N SER A 99 4.03 9.97 1.82
CA SER A 99 2.93 9.21 2.38
C SER A 99 1.89 8.85 1.34
N ASP A 100 1.02 7.92 1.69
CA ASP A 100 -0.17 7.62 0.90
C ASP A 100 -1.19 8.76 1.02
N SER A 101 -1.92 9.07 -0.06
CA SER A 101 -2.96 10.10 -0.06
C SER A 101 -4.28 9.61 0.55
N GLY A 102 -4.42 8.33 0.80
CA GLY A 102 -5.60 7.70 1.36
C GLY A 102 -6.85 7.92 0.52
N MET A 103 -8.01 7.85 1.17
CA MET A 103 -9.32 8.05 0.53
C MET A 103 -9.56 9.49 0.03
N MET A 104 -8.72 10.45 0.42
CA MET A 104 -8.85 11.85 -0.03
C MET A 104 -8.46 12.04 -1.49
N GLY A 105 -7.75 11.08 -2.07
CA GLY A 105 -7.24 11.14 -3.44
C GLY A 105 -6.04 12.09 -3.58
N GLY A 106 -5.59 12.27 -4.81
CA GLY A 106 -4.39 13.05 -5.11
C GLY A 106 -3.19 12.17 -5.41
N SER A 107 -2.18 12.76 -6.07
CA SER A 107 -0.98 12.04 -6.52
C SER A 107 0.23 12.21 -5.60
N ILE A 108 0.19 13.19 -4.71
CA ILE A 108 1.31 13.56 -3.82
C ILE A 108 0.78 13.80 -2.42
N SER A 109 1.40 13.15 -1.44
CA SER A 109 1.14 13.39 -0.03
C SER A 109 2.45 13.32 0.76
N HIS A 110 2.58 14.16 1.78
CA HIS A 110 3.72 14.16 2.69
C HIS A 110 3.23 14.26 4.14
N GLU A 111 3.94 13.58 5.01
CA GLU A 111 3.79 13.67 6.45
C GLU A 111 5.06 14.22 7.08
N TYR A 112 4.90 14.97 8.17
CA TYR A 112 6.00 15.48 8.98
C TYR A 112 6.11 14.66 10.24
N MET A 113 7.15 13.83 10.33
CA MET A 113 7.34 12.81 11.36
C MET A 113 8.47 13.22 12.32
N LEU A 114 8.19 13.19 13.60
CA LEU A 114 9.22 13.36 14.64
C LEU A 114 9.88 12.01 14.93
N LEU A 115 11.19 11.94 14.72
CA LEU A 115 11.95 10.73 15.05
C LEU A 115 12.10 10.63 16.58
N THR A 116 11.45 9.64 17.16
CA THR A 116 11.46 9.42 18.63
C THR A 116 11.32 7.94 18.96
N PRO A 117 12.05 7.43 19.98
CA PRO A 117 11.93 6.03 20.40
C PRO A 117 10.55 5.65 20.95
N VAL A 118 9.73 6.64 21.32
CA VAL A 118 8.37 6.42 21.83
C VAL A 118 7.31 6.49 20.74
N GLY A 119 7.72 6.69 19.47
CA GLY A 119 6.83 6.65 18.31
C GLY A 119 6.25 5.25 18.09
N GLU A 120 5.07 5.21 17.51
CA GLU A 120 4.35 3.95 17.24
C GLU A 120 4.50 3.50 15.79
N ASP A 121 4.83 4.42 14.88
CA ASP A 121 4.94 4.15 13.45
C ASP A 121 6.40 3.92 13.04
N SER A 122 6.58 3.16 11.97
CA SER A 122 7.87 2.96 11.31
C SER A 122 7.91 3.74 10.00
N ILE A 123 9.07 4.24 9.66
CA ILE A 123 9.31 4.90 8.37
C ILE A 123 10.49 4.26 7.65
N ALA A 124 10.43 4.25 6.33
CA ALA A 124 11.53 3.85 5.48
C ALA A 124 12.46 5.04 5.23
N VAL A 125 13.74 4.83 5.44
CA VAL A 125 14.79 5.83 5.17
C VAL A 125 15.90 5.16 4.39
N CYS A 126 16.23 5.70 3.21
CA CYS A 126 17.39 5.22 2.45
C CYS A 126 18.68 5.72 3.11
N SER A 127 19.69 4.85 3.18
CA SER A 127 21.03 5.22 3.67
C SER A 127 21.87 5.96 2.63
N GLU A 128 21.53 5.83 1.34
CA GLU A 128 22.34 6.33 0.22
C GLU A 128 21.78 7.60 -0.42
N CYS A 129 20.48 7.90 -0.22
CA CYS A 129 19.85 9.07 -0.80
C CYS A 129 18.82 9.69 0.16
N ASP A 130 18.14 10.76 -0.28
CA ASP A 130 17.14 11.46 0.52
C ASP A 130 15.73 10.80 0.51
N TYR A 131 15.62 9.56 0.01
CA TYR A 131 14.34 8.87 -0.02
C TYR A 131 13.84 8.56 1.39
N ARG A 132 12.62 9.00 1.68
CA ARG A 132 11.91 8.77 2.95
C ARG A 132 10.43 8.58 2.66
N ALA A 133 9.85 7.54 3.25
CA ALA A 133 8.43 7.26 3.10
C ALA A 133 7.85 6.59 4.35
N ASN A 134 6.56 6.72 4.58
CA ASN A 134 5.88 5.87 5.54
C ASN A 134 5.77 4.44 4.98
N MET A 135 5.46 3.47 5.83
CA MET A 135 5.44 2.05 5.42
C MET A 135 4.35 1.74 4.40
N GLU A 136 3.31 2.57 4.31
CA GLU A 136 2.19 2.40 3.38
C GLU A 136 2.55 2.81 1.95
N ALA A 137 3.34 3.88 1.80
CA ALA A 137 3.76 4.42 0.52
C ALA A 137 5.17 4.00 0.09
N ALA A 138 5.92 3.34 0.98
CA ALA A 138 7.32 3.02 0.73
C ALA A 138 7.46 2.00 -0.40
N GLN A 139 8.42 2.26 -1.29
CA GLN A 139 8.77 1.42 -2.43
C GLN A 139 10.20 0.94 -2.30
N SER A 140 10.46 -0.29 -2.69
CA SER A 140 11.79 -0.83 -2.83
C SER A 140 11.93 -1.53 -4.18
N ILE A 141 13.17 -1.57 -4.67
CA ILE A 141 13.51 -2.34 -5.85
C ILE A 141 14.03 -3.70 -5.36
N VAL A 142 13.48 -4.75 -5.89
CA VAL A 142 13.93 -6.11 -5.65
C VAL A 142 14.56 -6.63 -6.94
N GLU A 143 15.86 -6.85 -6.90
CA GLU A 143 16.60 -7.43 -8.02
C GLU A 143 16.62 -8.95 -7.89
N ASN A 144 16.19 -9.65 -8.95
CA ASN A 144 16.32 -11.08 -9.05
C ASN A 144 17.50 -11.43 -9.96
N LYS A 145 18.32 -12.36 -9.52
CA LYS A 145 19.36 -12.93 -10.34
C LYS A 145 18.79 -14.13 -11.09
N ALA A 146 18.66 -13.97 -12.41
CA ALA A 146 18.26 -15.09 -13.26
C ALA A 146 19.30 -16.21 -13.24
N ASP A 147 18.83 -17.44 -13.29
CA ASP A 147 19.70 -18.61 -13.42
C ASP A 147 20.18 -18.76 -14.87
N ASP A 148 21.40 -19.27 -15.04
CA ASP A 148 21.99 -19.50 -16.37
C ASP A 148 21.25 -20.60 -17.16
N VAL A 149 20.61 -21.53 -16.44
CA VAL A 149 19.85 -22.64 -17.03
C VAL A 149 18.42 -22.63 -16.49
N LEU A 150 17.46 -22.59 -17.41
CA LEU A 150 16.05 -22.70 -17.06
C LEU A 150 15.68 -24.17 -16.90
N GLU A 151 15.17 -24.51 -15.72
CA GLU A 151 14.66 -25.85 -15.42
C GLU A 151 13.29 -26.09 -16.06
N GLU A 152 12.95 -27.35 -16.30
CA GLU A 152 11.59 -27.71 -16.70
C GLU A 152 10.63 -27.58 -15.53
N LEU A 153 9.37 -27.17 -15.85
CA LEU A 153 8.30 -27.17 -14.84
C LEU A 153 7.94 -28.61 -14.46
N LYS A 154 8.11 -28.95 -13.19
CA LYS A 154 7.81 -30.27 -12.65
C LYS A 154 6.87 -30.18 -11.47
N LYS A 155 5.90 -31.10 -11.42
CA LYS A 155 5.02 -31.25 -10.27
C LYS A 155 5.63 -32.27 -9.29
N GLU A 156 5.83 -31.83 -8.05
CA GLU A 156 6.39 -32.62 -6.98
C GLU A 156 5.32 -32.92 -5.93
N TYR A 157 5.33 -34.14 -5.38
CA TYR A 157 4.46 -34.52 -4.29
C TYR A 157 5.03 -34.07 -2.94
N THR A 158 4.31 -33.18 -2.26
CA THR A 158 4.74 -32.48 -1.03
C THR A 158 3.69 -32.67 0.08
N PRO A 159 3.62 -33.84 0.68
CA PRO A 159 2.55 -34.18 1.62
C PRO A 159 2.66 -33.37 2.92
N ASN A 160 1.53 -32.82 3.37
CA ASN A 160 1.41 -32.02 4.61
C ASN A 160 2.28 -30.76 4.65
N ILE A 161 2.65 -30.20 3.50
CA ILE A 161 3.42 -28.95 3.39
C ILE A 161 2.48 -27.86 2.92
N HIS A 162 2.25 -26.85 3.77
CA HIS A 162 1.26 -25.79 3.53
C HIS A 162 1.84 -24.37 3.61
N THR A 163 3.01 -24.22 4.24
CA THR A 163 3.66 -22.91 4.38
C THR A 163 4.80 -22.75 3.40
N ILE A 164 5.15 -21.49 3.11
CA ILE A 164 6.26 -21.20 2.19
C ILE A 164 7.60 -21.63 2.78
N GLU A 165 7.74 -21.53 4.09
CA GLU A 165 8.93 -21.95 4.83
C GLU A 165 9.11 -23.47 4.74
N ASP A 166 8.05 -24.23 4.97
CA ASP A 166 8.09 -25.70 4.92
C ASP A 166 8.44 -26.21 3.52
N ILE A 167 7.88 -25.60 2.46
CA ILE A 167 8.22 -25.99 1.08
C ILE A 167 9.67 -25.67 0.73
N CYS A 168 10.16 -24.52 1.15
CA CYS A 168 11.56 -24.15 0.93
C CYS A 168 12.54 -25.08 1.68
N GLU A 169 12.20 -25.47 2.90
CA GLU A 169 12.98 -26.46 3.66
C GLU A 169 12.96 -27.83 2.97
N PHE A 170 11.79 -28.30 2.54
CA PHE A 170 11.63 -29.57 1.83
C PHE A 170 12.42 -29.63 0.52
N LEU A 171 12.40 -28.54 -0.26
CA LEU A 171 13.09 -28.44 -1.55
C LEU A 171 14.56 -28.01 -1.40
N HIS A 172 15.03 -27.70 -0.19
CA HIS A 172 16.35 -27.12 0.07
C HIS A 172 16.64 -25.87 -0.78
N SER A 173 15.61 -25.02 -0.93
CA SER A 173 15.63 -23.80 -1.73
C SER A 173 15.41 -22.58 -0.84
N PRO A 174 16.05 -21.41 -1.13
CA PRO A 174 15.82 -20.19 -0.38
C PRO A 174 14.43 -19.61 -0.67
N LEU A 175 13.88 -18.81 0.27
CA LEU A 175 12.56 -18.16 0.14
C LEU A 175 12.44 -17.29 -1.11
N GLU A 176 13.52 -16.64 -1.53
CA GLU A 176 13.59 -15.81 -2.73
C GLU A 176 13.40 -16.60 -4.04
N LYS A 177 13.54 -17.92 -3.98
CA LYS A 177 13.28 -18.84 -5.10
C LYS A 177 11.87 -19.43 -5.05
N SER A 178 10.94 -18.76 -4.40
CA SER A 178 9.55 -19.20 -4.36
C SER A 178 8.60 -18.09 -4.76
N CYS A 179 7.47 -18.49 -5.33
CA CYS A 179 6.35 -17.65 -5.74
C CYS A 179 5.17 -17.99 -4.83
N LYS A 180 4.94 -17.11 -3.85
CA LYS A 180 3.88 -17.24 -2.85
C LYS A 180 2.58 -16.63 -3.36
N ALA A 181 1.46 -17.31 -3.11
CA ALA A 181 0.13 -16.77 -3.35
C ALA A 181 -0.46 -16.18 -2.08
N VAL A 182 -0.98 -14.97 -2.16
CA VAL A 182 -1.78 -14.32 -1.11
C VAL A 182 -3.15 -13.98 -1.69
N VAL A 183 -4.21 -14.33 -0.98
CA VAL A 183 -5.58 -14.18 -1.52
C VAL A 183 -6.38 -13.20 -0.68
N TYR A 184 -6.98 -12.25 -1.36
CA TYR A 184 -7.92 -11.27 -0.81
C TYR A 184 -9.28 -11.37 -1.49
N GLN A 185 -10.29 -10.75 -0.89
CA GLN A 185 -11.59 -10.52 -1.51
C GLN A 185 -11.91 -9.03 -1.51
N LYS A 186 -12.53 -8.57 -2.57
CA LYS A 186 -13.03 -7.19 -2.70
C LYS A 186 -14.23 -6.98 -1.79
N ASN A 187 -14.25 -5.88 -1.04
CA ASN A 187 -15.32 -5.61 -0.08
C ASN A 187 -16.71 -5.40 -0.73
N ALA A 188 -16.75 -4.90 -1.96
CA ALA A 188 -18.00 -4.59 -2.64
C ALA A 188 -18.61 -5.76 -3.39
N THR A 189 -17.81 -6.71 -3.87
CA THR A 189 -18.23 -7.75 -4.81
C THR A 189 -17.96 -9.17 -4.34
N ASP A 190 -17.19 -9.34 -3.26
CA ASP A 190 -16.63 -10.62 -2.79
C ASP A 190 -15.78 -11.36 -3.85
N GLU A 191 -15.39 -10.67 -4.92
CA GLU A 191 -14.51 -11.21 -5.96
C GLU A 191 -13.14 -11.54 -5.39
N TYR A 192 -12.61 -12.72 -5.73
CA TYR A 192 -11.28 -13.16 -5.32
C TYR A 192 -10.19 -12.44 -6.09
N VAL A 193 -9.17 -11.99 -5.36
CA VAL A 193 -7.95 -11.39 -5.87
C VAL A 193 -6.77 -12.24 -5.41
N VAL A 194 -6.13 -12.91 -6.34
CA VAL A 194 -4.96 -13.76 -6.09
C VAL A 194 -3.71 -12.97 -6.46
N ILE A 195 -2.83 -12.73 -5.50
CA ILE A 195 -1.61 -11.98 -5.70
C ILE A 195 -0.43 -12.93 -5.55
N PHE A 196 0.45 -12.92 -6.55
CA PHE A 196 1.72 -13.63 -6.52
C PHE A 196 2.84 -12.67 -6.15
N VAL A 197 3.62 -13.05 -5.15
CA VAL A 197 4.75 -12.27 -4.61
C VAL A 197 5.91 -13.21 -4.31
N ARG A 198 7.13 -12.72 -4.26
CA ARG A 198 8.30 -13.53 -3.87
C ARG A 198 8.15 -14.01 -2.41
N GLY A 199 8.56 -15.23 -2.14
CA GLY A 199 8.21 -15.93 -0.90
C GLY A 199 8.70 -15.29 0.39
N ASP A 200 9.75 -14.51 0.34
CA ASP A 200 10.32 -13.74 1.47
C ASP A 200 9.57 -12.44 1.77
N LEU A 201 8.59 -12.02 0.93
CA LEU A 201 7.89 -10.75 1.02
C LEU A 201 6.41 -10.93 1.38
N ASP A 202 5.81 -9.88 1.90
CA ASP A 202 4.38 -9.80 2.20
C ASP A 202 3.70 -8.70 1.41
N ILE A 203 2.37 -8.78 1.29
CA ILE A 203 1.57 -7.79 0.55
C ILE A 203 1.26 -6.57 1.42
N ASN A 204 1.38 -5.40 0.80
CA ASN A 204 0.94 -4.12 1.35
C ASN A 204 -0.52 -3.87 0.92
N GLU A 205 -1.45 -3.97 1.86
CA GLU A 205 -2.89 -3.82 1.58
C GLU A 205 -3.27 -2.42 1.09
N THR A 206 -2.53 -1.38 1.50
CA THR A 206 -2.77 -0.01 1.02
C THR A 206 -2.44 0.10 -0.46
N LYS A 207 -1.29 -0.43 -0.91
CA LYS A 207 -0.92 -0.47 -2.32
C LYS A 207 -1.92 -1.28 -3.14
N LEU A 208 -2.37 -2.42 -2.61
CA LEU A 208 -3.37 -3.27 -3.26
C LEU A 208 -4.71 -2.53 -3.40
N THR A 209 -5.20 -1.89 -2.34
CA THR A 209 -6.42 -1.08 -2.35
C THR A 209 -6.33 0.05 -3.37
N ASN A 210 -5.19 0.74 -3.44
CA ASN A 210 -4.98 1.83 -4.39
C ASN A 210 -4.97 1.33 -5.84
N LEU A 211 -4.36 0.18 -6.11
CA LEU A 211 -4.34 -0.43 -7.44
C LEU A 211 -5.74 -0.85 -7.89
N LEU A 212 -6.52 -1.47 -7.00
CA LEU A 212 -7.86 -1.96 -7.31
C LEU A 212 -8.93 -0.84 -7.31
N GLY A 213 -8.65 0.30 -6.66
CA GLY A 213 -9.60 1.39 -6.46
C GLY A 213 -10.73 1.07 -5.47
N GLU A 214 -10.62 -0.03 -4.73
CA GLU A 214 -11.58 -0.46 -3.71
C GLU A 214 -10.89 -1.22 -2.57
N ALA A 215 -11.50 -1.17 -1.38
CA ALA A 215 -10.99 -1.86 -0.21
C ALA A 215 -11.12 -3.39 -0.34
N VAL A 216 -10.18 -4.08 0.29
CA VAL A 216 -10.10 -5.54 0.30
C VAL A 216 -10.00 -6.06 1.75
N HIS A 217 -10.25 -7.34 1.93
CA HIS A 217 -9.98 -8.07 3.17
C HIS A 217 -9.35 -9.44 2.86
N PRO A 218 -8.63 -10.06 3.80
CA PRO A 218 -8.10 -11.40 3.62
C PRO A 218 -9.21 -12.39 3.26
N ALA A 219 -8.99 -13.18 2.22
CA ALA A 219 -10.01 -14.08 1.69
C ALA A 219 -10.30 -15.26 2.63
N VAL A 220 -11.54 -15.66 2.67
CA VAL A 220 -11.95 -16.96 3.22
C VAL A 220 -12.03 -17.95 2.06
N ILE A 221 -11.07 -18.87 2.01
CA ILE A 221 -11.02 -19.91 0.97
C ILE A 221 -11.97 -21.04 1.36
N THR A 222 -12.97 -21.28 0.50
CA THR A 222 -13.97 -22.34 0.65
C THR A 222 -13.77 -23.39 -0.45
N GLU A 223 -14.34 -24.58 -0.28
CA GLU A 223 -14.29 -25.63 -1.31
C GLU A 223 -14.91 -25.19 -2.67
N GLU A 224 -15.86 -24.24 -2.63
CA GLU A 224 -16.58 -23.77 -3.82
C GLU A 224 -15.78 -22.80 -4.67
N CYS A 225 -14.75 -22.14 -4.14
CA CYS A 225 -13.97 -21.15 -4.90
C CYS A 225 -12.97 -21.78 -5.88
N GLY A 226 -12.72 -23.08 -5.79
CA GLY A 226 -11.76 -23.79 -6.64
C GLY A 226 -10.29 -23.54 -6.32
N LEU A 227 -10.00 -22.94 -5.17
CA LEU A 227 -8.65 -22.72 -4.67
C LEU A 227 -8.31 -23.73 -3.57
N HIS A 228 -7.10 -24.25 -3.59
CA HIS A 228 -6.59 -25.17 -2.56
C HIS A 228 -5.63 -24.39 -1.64
N ALA A 229 -6.11 -24.01 -0.45
CA ALA A 229 -5.30 -23.29 0.53
C ALA A 229 -3.97 -24.00 0.82
N GLY A 230 -2.86 -23.27 0.76
CA GLY A 230 -1.51 -23.83 0.90
C GLY A 230 -0.90 -24.35 -0.41
N PHE A 231 -1.71 -24.50 -1.49
CA PHE A 231 -1.24 -25.08 -2.77
C PHE A 231 -1.57 -24.22 -3.99
N ILE A 232 -1.88 -22.93 -3.78
CA ILE A 232 -2.24 -22.00 -4.86
C ILE A 232 -1.00 -21.61 -5.66
N GLY A 233 -1.05 -21.75 -6.98
CA GLY A 233 0.02 -21.35 -7.88
C GLY A 233 -0.51 -20.70 -9.15
N PRO A 234 0.35 -19.99 -9.93
CA PRO A 234 -0.09 -19.20 -11.06
C PRO A 234 -0.48 -20.02 -12.31
N VAL A 235 -0.14 -21.31 -12.35
CA VAL A 235 -0.40 -22.18 -13.50
C VAL A 235 -1.72 -22.89 -13.33
N GLY A 236 -2.70 -22.60 -14.20
CA GLY A 236 -4.00 -23.29 -14.22
C GLY A 236 -5.00 -22.80 -13.17
N LEU A 237 -4.96 -21.52 -12.80
CA LEU A 237 -5.98 -20.87 -11.97
C LEU A 237 -7.35 -20.81 -12.67
N PRO A 238 -8.46 -20.77 -11.90
CA PRO A 238 -9.78 -20.45 -12.42
C PRO A 238 -9.83 -19.07 -13.11
N GLU A 239 -10.56 -18.97 -14.23
CA GLU A 239 -10.63 -17.74 -15.04
C GLU A 239 -11.45 -16.60 -14.40
N ASN A 240 -12.21 -16.87 -13.34
CA ASN A 240 -13.13 -15.92 -12.70
C ASN A 240 -12.51 -15.13 -11.55
N MET A 241 -11.20 -14.94 -11.53
CA MET A 241 -10.46 -14.27 -10.47
C MET A 241 -9.60 -13.14 -11.03
N THR A 242 -9.43 -12.09 -10.25
CA THR A 242 -8.39 -11.08 -10.52
C THR A 242 -7.05 -11.66 -10.10
N VAL A 243 -6.10 -11.74 -11.03
CA VAL A 243 -4.74 -12.26 -10.78
C VAL A 243 -3.73 -11.14 -10.95
N LEU A 244 -2.90 -10.91 -9.94
CA LEU A 244 -1.88 -9.87 -9.90
C LEU A 244 -0.50 -10.45 -9.60
N PHE A 245 0.52 -9.84 -10.17
CA PHE A 245 1.92 -10.19 -9.93
C PHE A 245 2.69 -9.00 -9.36
N ASP A 246 3.43 -9.26 -8.29
CA ASP A 246 4.29 -8.24 -7.70
C ASP A 246 5.61 -8.08 -8.47
N ASN A 247 6.13 -6.86 -8.47
CA ASN A 247 7.41 -6.51 -9.09
C ASN A 247 8.58 -7.38 -8.62
N SER A 248 8.51 -7.93 -7.40
CA SER A 248 9.54 -8.82 -6.85
C SER A 248 9.71 -10.12 -7.62
N LEU A 249 8.76 -10.51 -8.46
CA LEU A 249 8.86 -11.69 -9.32
C LEU A 249 9.45 -11.40 -10.70
N LYS A 250 9.62 -10.13 -11.05
CA LYS A 250 10.15 -9.75 -12.36
C LYS A 250 11.59 -10.23 -12.55
N GLY A 251 11.82 -11.01 -13.58
CA GLY A 251 13.13 -11.58 -13.88
C GLY A 251 13.56 -12.76 -13.00
N ALA A 252 12.70 -13.20 -12.07
CA ALA A 252 12.94 -14.41 -11.29
C ALA A 252 12.78 -15.66 -12.17
N THR A 253 13.61 -16.66 -11.92
CA THR A 253 13.63 -17.94 -12.68
C THR A 253 13.66 -19.13 -11.74
N ASN A 254 13.20 -20.27 -12.22
CA ASN A 254 13.23 -21.57 -11.53
C ASN A 254 12.57 -21.52 -10.14
N LEU A 255 11.42 -20.86 -10.05
CA LEU A 255 10.70 -20.70 -8.79
C LEU A 255 9.95 -21.98 -8.40
N SER A 256 9.74 -22.18 -7.11
CA SER A 256 8.74 -23.09 -6.59
C SER A 256 7.41 -22.35 -6.36
N CYS A 257 6.27 -23.03 -6.55
CA CYS A 257 4.93 -22.48 -6.27
C CYS A 257 3.93 -23.60 -6.03
N GLY A 258 2.72 -23.27 -5.56
CA GLY A 258 1.62 -24.23 -5.50
C GLY A 258 1.25 -24.79 -6.88
N ALA A 259 0.68 -25.99 -6.93
CA ALA A 259 0.27 -26.66 -8.15
C ALA A 259 -1.26 -26.72 -8.35
N ASN A 260 -2.02 -25.92 -7.57
CA ASN A 260 -3.49 -25.92 -7.53
C ASN A 260 -4.09 -27.31 -7.30
N GLU A 261 -3.36 -28.15 -6.62
CA GLU A 261 -3.73 -29.52 -6.25
C GLU A 261 -3.20 -29.83 -4.85
N GLU A 262 -4.03 -30.47 -4.04
CA GLU A 262 -3.67 -30.78 -2.66
C GLU A 262 -2.40 -31.65 -2.59
N ASN A 263 -1.49 -31.30 -1.68
CA ASN A 263 -0.19 -31.95 -1.47
C ASN A 263 0.74 -31.93 -2.71
N HIS A 264 0.59 -30.95 -3.61
CA HIS A 264 1.48 -30.81 -4.74
C HIS A 264 1.97 -29.37 -4.94
N HIS A 265 3.25 -29.25 -5.29
CA HIS A 265 3.87 -28.00 -5.71
C HIS A 265 4.58 -28.17 -7.05
N TYR A 266 4.72 -27.06 -7.78
CA TYR A 266 5.61 -26.98 -8.95
C TYR A 266 6.99 -26.51 -8.53
N VAL A 267 8.01 -27.01 -9.19
CA VAL A 267 9.39 -26.54 -9.20
C VAL A 267 9.81 -26.18 -10.63
N GLY A 268 10.78 -25.30 -10.78
CA GLY A 268 11.26 -24.86 -12.09
C GLY A 268 10.29 -23.91 -12.81
N LEU A 269 9.40 -23.21 -12.07
CA LEU A 269 8.48 -22.21 -12.65
C LEU A 269 9.26 -21.03 -13.24
N ASN A 270 8.95 -20.71 -14.49
CA ASN A 270 9.39 -19.51 -15.18
C ASN A 270 8.17 -18.79 -15.73
N ILE A 271 7.75 -17.69 -15.08
CA ILE A 271 6.47 -17.00 -15.35
C ILE A 271 6.25 -16.73 -16.84
N PRO A 272 7.19 -16.16 -17.61
CA PRO A 272 6.94 -15.88 -19.03
C PRO A 272 6.68 -17.14 -19.89
N ARG A 273 7.26 -18.30 -19.51
CA ARG A 273 7.09 -19.57 -20.23
C ARG A 273 5.82 -20.29 -19.81
N ASP A 274 5.52 -20.34 -18.51
CA ASP A 274 4.54 -21.28 -17.94
C ASP A 274 3.19 -20.62 -17.67
N VAL A 275 3.17 -19.28 -17.51
CA VAL A 275 1.96 -18.47 -17.28
C VAL A 275 1.68 -17.56 -18.48
N GLY A 276 2.72 -17.01 -19.10
CA GLY A 276 2.64 -16.05 -20.21
C GLY A 276 3.08 -14.65 -19.84
N GLU A 277 2.76 -13.68 -20.69
CA GLU A 277 3.03 -12.27 -20.39
C GLU A 277 2.09 -11.78 -19.29
N VAL A 278 2.66 -11.21 -18.23
CA VAL A 278 1.94 -10.66 -17.08
C VAL A 278 2.36 -9.23 -16.82
N GLU A 279 1.45 -8.44 -16.26
CA GLU A 279 1.77 -7.11 -15.75
C GLU A 279 2.25 -7.22 -14.29
N TYR A 280 3.39 -6.59 -14.00
CA TYR A 280 3.94 -6.55 -12.66
C TYR A 280 3.60 -5.21 -11.99
N ASN A 281 3.22 -5.26 -10.72
CA ASN A 281 2.79 -4.11 -9.93
C ASN A 281 3.61 -4.01 -8.63
N ASP A 282 3.70 -2.82 -8.07
CA ASP A 282 4.32 -2.61 -6.74
C ASP A 282 3.29 -2.90 -5.65
N LEU A 283 3.33 -4.10 -5.08
CA LEU A 283 2.37 -4.59 -4.09
C LEU A 283 3.03 -5.06 -2.78
N ALA A 284 4.32 -5.34 -2.80
CA ALA A 284 5.02 -5.85 -1.63
C ALA A 284 5.23 -4.76 -0.56
N LYS A 285 5.24 -5.19 0.71
CA LYS A 285 5.83 -4.42 1.81
C LYS A 285 7.33 -4.34 1.64
N ILE A 286 7.90 -3.21 2.01
CA ILE A 286 9.35 -3.09 2.06
C ILE A 286 9.92 -3.87 3.25
N VAL A 287 11.15 -4.31 3.10
CA VAL A 287 11.94 -4.99 4.13
C VAL A 287 13.27 -4.29 4.33
N ASP A 288 13.88 -4.49 5.50
CA ASP A 288 15.22 -3.99 5.78
C ASP A 288 16.24 -4.53 4.77
N GLY A 289 17.14 -3.65 4.29
CA GLY A 289 18.12 -3.98 3.28
C GLY A 289 17.60 -4.04 1.84
N GLY A 290 16.34 -3.66 1.61
CA GLY A 290 15.80 -3.39 0.28
C GLY A 290 16.47 -2.15 -0.35
N ILE A 291 16.57 -2.12 -1.68
CA ILE A 291 17.16 -1.01 -2.45
C ILE A 291 16.06 -0.06 -2.90
#